data_cb590364b52b1465b5de5b66437ea27a
#
_entry.id   cb590364b52b1465b5de5b66437ea27a
#
_cell.length_a   1.000
_cell.length_b   1.000
_cell.length_c   1.000
_cell.angle_alpha   90.00
_cell.angle_beta   90.00
_cell.angle_gamma   90.00
#
_symmetry.space_group_name_H-M   'P 1'
#
loop_
_entity.id
_entity.type
_entity.pdbx_description
1 polymer ?
#
loop_
_entity_poly.entity_id
_entity_poly.type
_entity_poly.pdbx_seq_one_letter_code
_entity_poly.pdbx_strand_id
1 'polypeptide(L)'
;MKKYNIFTHVVGNVIIVAILVGLYFACVPTSAVAQTSAPIYKNSSAENKVALMFNVYQGTEYVEQILKVLEKYDVTSTFFLGGCWAEKNPDTVRRIAERNELGNHGYLHLDHAKISENQNREEIVLCSRLIEKITGKAPKLFAPPSGSIGNDMLKVCDNLDVKVIMWSKDTIDWRDKDYELVAKRATKDIQSGDMVLMHPTEHTLKALPTVLEQYKKAGLKAVTVGELIAGMETI
;
A
#
# COMPACT_ATOMS: atom_id res chain seq x y z
N MET A 1 52.10 61.10 -0.63
CA MET A 1 51.67 59.80 -0.04
C MET A 1 50.15 59.77 0.02
N LYS A 2 49.47 58.89 -0.78
CA LYS A 2 48.01 58.73 -0.74
C LYS A 2 47.67 58.05 0.58
N LYS A 3 46.89 58.70 1.46
CA LYS A 3 46.29 58.06 2.64
C LYS A 3 45.32 57.04 2.13
N TYR A 4 45.68 55.76 2.20
CA TYR A 4 44.78 54.70 1.95
C TYR A 4 43.68 54.72 3.02
N ASN A 5 42.43 54.84 2.58
CA ASN A 5 41.32 55.03 3.48
C ASN A 5 40.90 53.61 3.98
N ILE A 6 41.38 53.22 5.17
CA ILE A 6 41.13 51.94 5.81
C ILE A 6 39.63 51.64 5.82
N PHE A 7 38.81 52.67 5.95
CA PHE A 7 37.36 52.58 5.94
C PHE A 7 36.80 51.97 4.62
N THR A 8 37.34 52.41 3.46
CA THR A 8 36.88 51.87 2.15
C THR A 8 37.28 50.42 1.94
N HIS A 9 38.40 49.96 2.48
CA HIS A 9 38.79 48.56 2.42
C HIS A 9 37.93 47.68 3.33
N VAL A 10 37.60 48.17 4.53
CA VAL A 10 36.70 47.44 5.45
C VAL A 10 35.31 47.30 4.85
N VAL A 11 34.72 48.36 4.32
CA VAL A 11 33.42 48.35 3.65
C VAL A 11 33.44 47.43 2.43
N GLY A 12 34.49 47.47 1.60
CA GLY A 12 34.64 46.59 0.44
C GLY A 12 34.68 45.11 0.83
N ASN A 13 35.45 44.75 1.86
CA ASN A 13 35.52 43.38 2.35
C ASN A 13 34.21 42.89 2.94
N VAL A 14 33.47 43.73 3.67
CA VAL A 14 32.14 43.38 4.21
C VAL A 14 31.16 43.10 3.07
N ILE A 15 31.16 43.91 2.01
CA ILE A 15 30.31 43.69 0.83
C ILE A 15 30.66 42.35 0.13
N ILE A 16 31.95 42.07 -0.04
CA ILE A 16 32.42 40.81 -0.67
C ILE A 16 31.96 39.62 0.17
N VAL A 17 32.13 39.66 1.49
CA VAL A 17 31.68 38.58 2.38
C VAL A 17 30.15 38.40 2.30
N ALA A 18 29.39 39.49 2.29
CA ALA A 18 27.94 39.43 2.16
C ALA A 18 27.50 38.81 0.82
N ILE A 19 28.18 39.13 -0.28
CA ILE A 19 27.91 38.52 -1.60
C ILE A 19 28.27 37.03 -1.58
N LEU A 20 29.42 36.63 -1.02
CA LEU A 20 29.83 35.23 -0.94
C LEU A 20 28.86 34.40 -0.07
N VAL A 21 28.39 34.96 1.04
CA VAL A 21 27.37 34.32 1.88
C VAL A 21 26.04 34.21 1.12
N GLY A 22 25.62 35.24 0.41
CA GLY A 22 24.42 35.20 -0.44
C GLY A 22 24.51 34.14 -1.55
N LEU A 23 25.66 34.06 -2.24
CA LEU A 23 25.94 33.05 -3.25
C LEU A 23 25.96 31.64 -2.64
N TYR A 24 26.57 31.47 -1.46
CA TYR A 24 26.55 30.19 -0.75
C TYR A 24 25.11 29.70 -0.50
N PHE A 25 24.25 30.55 0.06
CA PHE A 25 22.85 30.19 0.29
C PHE A 25 22.04 30.00 -1.02
N ALA A 26 22.38 30.70 -2.09
CA ALA A 26 21.75 30.51 -3.40
C ALA A 26 22.21 29.22 -4.10
N CYS A 27 23.42 28.74 -3.81
CA CYS A 27 23.99 27.52 -4.39
C CYS A 27 23.80 26.29 -3.51
N VAL A 28 23.42 26.45 -2.24
CA VAL A 28 23.02 25.30 -1.42
C VAL A 28 21.67 24.79 -1.96
N PRO A 29 21.63 23.60 -2.59
CA PRO A 29 20.34 23.06 -3.00
C PRO A 29 19.49 22.92 -1.74
N THR A 30 18.41 23.67 -1.64
CA THR A 30 17.33 23.33 -0.73
C THR A 30 16.88 21.96 -1.19
N SER A 31 17.31 20.90 -0.51
CA SER A 31 16.75 19.59 -0.68
C SER A 31 15.26 19.75 -0.37
N ALA A 32 14.45 19.91 -1.41
CA ALA A 32 13.03 19.75 -1.28
C ALA A 32 12.88 18.34 -0.68
N VAL A 33 12.45 18.25 0.57
CA VAL A 33 12.05 16.97 1.15
C VAL A 33 10.97 16.50 0.20
N ALA A 34 11.28 15.48 -0.63
CA ALA A 34 10.32 14.91 -1.52
C ALA A 34 9.15 14.48 -0.63
N GLN A 35 8.00 15.12 -0.83
CA GLN A 35 6.80 14.78 -0.09
C GLN A 35 6.43 13.37 -0.53
N THR A 36 6.56 12.39 0.38
CA THR A 36 6.19 11.01 0.10
C THR A 36 4.68 10.91 -0.06
N SER A 37 4.24 10.10 -1.00
CA SER A 37 2.81 9.86 -1.20
C SER A 37 2.19 9.27 0.06
N ALA A 38 1.06 9.82 0.48
CA ALA A 38 0.36 9.35 1.68
C ALA A 38 -0.23 7.95 1.45
N PRO A 39 -0.21 7.05 2.47
CA PRO A 39 -0.91 5.77 2.39
C PRO A 39 -2.41 5.96 2.16
N ILE A 40 -2.99 5.10 1.32
CA ILE A 40 -4.41 5.18 0.93
C ILE A 40 -5.21 4.23 1.81
N TYR A 41 -6.15 4.77 2.59
CA TYR A 41 -7.01 4.00 3.50
C TYR A 41 -8.41 3.75 2.93
N LYS A 42 -8.90 4.65 2.08
CA LYS A 42 -10.19 4.60 1.42
C LYS A 42 -10.23 5.59 0.27
N ASN A 43 -11.23 5.48 -0.60
CA ASN A 43 -11.54 6.51 -1.61
C ASN A 43 -12.89 7.17 -1.31
N SER A 44 -12.88 8.32 -0.63
CA SER A 44 -14.12 9.02 -0.26
C SER A 44 -14.92 9.57 -1.46
N SER A 45 -14.33 9.60 -2.65
CA SER A 45 -14.98 10.03 -3.90
C SER A 45 -15.55 8.86 -4.70
N ALA A 46 -15.33 7.60 -4.27
CA ALA A 46 -15.92 6.46 -4.96
C ALA A 46 -17.44 6.43 -4.78
N GLU A 47 -18.16 6.03 -5.82
CA GLU A 47 -19.60 5.90 -5.78
C GLU A 47 -20.00 4.42 -5.85
N ASN A 48 -20.81 3.99 -4.89
CA ASN A 48 -21.40 2.63 -4.84
C ASN A 48 -20.39 1.48 -4.92
N LYS A 49 -19.14 1.69 -4.48
CA LYS A 49 -18.06 0.70 -4.52
C LYS A 49 -17.41 0.53 -3.16
N VAL A 50 -16.99 -0.70 -2.85
CA VAL A 50 -16.11 -1.07 -1.73
C VAL A 50 -15.03 -2.00 -2.25
N ALA A 51 -13.82 -1.98 -1.67
CA ALA A 51 -12.80 -2.96 -2.03
C ALA A 51 -12.63 -4.01 -0.95
N LEU A 52 -12.59 -5.29 -1.36
CA LEU A 52 -12.12 -6.38 -0.52
C LEU A 52 -10.64 -6.61 -0.79
N MET A 53 -9.84 -6.66 0.27
CA MET A 53 -8.42 -6.95 0.20
C MET A 53 -8.07 -8.12 1.12
N PHE A 54 -7.30 -9.07 0.60
CA PHE A 54 -6.84 -10.25 1.32
C PHE A 54 -5.32 -10.22 1.46
N ASN A 55 -4.81 -10.18 2.70
CA ASN A 55 -3.39 -10.37 2.96
C ASN A 55 -3.09 -11.86 3.10
N VAL A 56 -2.14 -12.36 2.30
CA VAL A 56 -1.81 -13.80 2.19
C VAL A 56 -0.32 -14.02 2.38
N TYR A 57 0.09 -14.54 3.52
CA TYR A 57 1.50 -14.87 3.80
C TYR A 57 1.68 -16.26 4.43
N GLN A 58 0.57 -16.95 4.74
CA GLN A 58 0.57 -18.32 5.26
C GLN A 58 -0.75 -19.01 4.93
N GLY A 59 -0.73 -20.36 4.95
CA GLY A 59 -1.91 -21.18 4.63
C GLY A 59 -2.25 -21.12 3.14
N THR A 60 -2.98 -22.10 2.65
CA THR A 60 -3.52 -22.18 1.27
C THR A 60 -4.92 -22.79 1.24
N GLU A 61 -5.28 -23.54 2.28
CA GLU A 61 -6.48 -24.35 2.34
C GLU A 61 -7.78 -23.60 2.11
N TYR A 62 -7.81 -22.30 2.45
CA TYR A 62 -9.02 -21.48 2.29
C TYR A 62 -8.99 -20.57 1.06
N VAL A 63 -7.81 -20.34 0.44
CA VAL A 63 -7.68 -19.46 -0.72
C VAL A 63 -8.57 -19.92 -1.87
N GLU A 64 -8.45 -21.18 -2.29
CA GLU A 64 -9.25 -21.73 -3.38
C GLU A 64 -10.77 -21.70 -3.10
N GLN A 65 -11.16 -21.89 -1.85
CA GLN A 65 -12.56 -21.87 -1.46
C GLN A 65 -13.09 -20.41 -1.48
N ILE A 66 -12.30 -19.44 -1.06
CA ILE A 66 -12.62 -18.01 -1.15
C ILE A 66 -12.77 -17.60 -2.62
N LEU A 67 -11.86 -18.02 -3.50
CA LEU A 67 -11.95 -17.74 -4.94
C LEU A 67 -13.27 -18.28 -5.53
N LYS A 68 -13.70 -19.49 -5.16
CA LYS A 68 -14.99 -20.05 -5.59
C LYS A 68 -16.19 -19.23 -5.08
N VAL A 69 -16.11 -18.69 -3.86
CA VAL A 69 -17.15 -17.79 -3.35
C VAL A 69 -17.19 -16.49 -4.14
N LEU A 70 -16.03 -15.85 -4.37
CA LEU A 70 -15.95 -14.62 -5.17
C LEU A 70 -16.49 -14.84 -6.59
N GLU A 71 -16.14 -15.94 -7.25
CA GLU A 71 -16.67 -16.33 -8.56
C GLU A 71 -18.20 -16.53 -8.55
N LYS A 72 -18.73 -17.23 -7.56
CA LYS A 72 -20.18 -17.45 -7.41
C LYS A 72 -20.96 -16.14 -7.31
N TYR A 73 -20.38 -15.12 -6.68
CA TYR A 73 -21.00 -13.80 -6.52
C TYR A 73 -20.61 -12.80 -7.63
N ASP A 74 -19.80 -13.23 -8.60
CA ASP A 74 -19.24 -12.41 -9.68
C ASP A 74 -18.53 -11.15 -9.14
N VAL A 75 -17.69 -11.35 -8.13
CA VAL A 75 -16.93 -10.31 -7.43
C VAL A 75 -15.45 -10.52 -7.67
N THR A 76 -14.72 -9.43 -7.86
CA THR A 76 -13.26 -9.39 -7.87
C THR A 76 -12.73 -8.71 -6.61
N SER A 77 -11.52 -9.07 -6.20
CA SER A 77 -10.86 -8.51 -5.03
C SER A 77 -9.34 -8.38 -5.25
N THR A 78 -8.63 -7.80 -4.30
CA THR A 78 -7.17 -7.66 -4.36
C THR A 78 -6.51 -8.57 -3.34
N PHE A 79 -5.58 -9.40 -3.79
CA PHE A 79 -4.79 -10.28 -2.93
C PHE A 79 -3.37 -9.73 -2.81
N PHE A 80 -2.98 -9.31 -1.61
CA PHE A 80 -1.64 -8.87 -1.28
C PHE A 80 -0.82 -10.07 -0.83
N LEU A 81 0.15 -10.49 -1.64
CA LEU A 81 0.87 -11.74 -1.46
C LEU A 81 2.24 -11.51 -0.84
N GLY A 82 2.56 -12.26 0.20
CA GLY A 82 3.91 -12.39 0.74
C GLY A 82 4.80 -13.22 -0.18
N GLY A 83 6.05 -12.76 -0.43
CA GLY A 83 6.94 -13.40 -1.40
C GLY A 83 7.27 -14.85 -1.05
N CYS A 84 7.64 -15.14 0.20
CA CYS A 84 7.90 -16.51 0.65
C CYS A 84 6.71 -17.46 0.49
N TRP A 85 5.49 -16.95 0.63
CA TRP A 85 4.29 -17.75 0.38
C TRP A 85 4.08 -17.96 -1.13
N ALA A 86 4.22 -16.90 -1.93
CA ALA A 86 4.06 -16.95 -3.38
C ALA A 86 5.08 -17.90 -4.04
N GLU A 87 6.32 -17.93 -3.57
CA GLU A 87 7.37 -18.85 -4.03
C GLU A 87 6.98 -20.33 -3.88
N LYS A 88 6.32 -20.65 -2.76
CA LYS A 88 5.89 -22.03 -2.45
C LYS A 88 4.57 -22.41 -3.13
N ASN A 89 3.82 -21.45 -3.62
CA ASN A 89 2.46 -21.65 -4.12
C ASN A 89 2.23 -21.00 -5.51
N PRO A 90 3.12 -21.19 -6.51
CA PRO A 90 3.04 -20.47 -7.78
C PRO A 90 1.75 -20.77 -8.56
N ASP A 91 1.20 -21.97 -8.47
CA ASP A 91 -0.05 -22.34 -9.14
C ASP A 91 -1.24 -21.62 -8.52
N THR A 92 -1.29 -21.51 -7.19
CA THR A 92 -2.32 -20.73 -6.50
C THR A 92 -2.21 -19.23 -6.85
N VAL A 93 -0.99 -18.70 -6.98
CA VAL A 93 -0.78 -17.30 -7.43
C VAL A 93 -1.37 -17.09 -8.83
N ARG A 94 -1.11 -18.01 -9.80
CA ARG A 94 -1.70 -17.94 -11.15
C ARG A 94 -3.22 -18.00 -11.10
N ARG A 95 -3.77 -18.91 -10.29
CA ARG A 95 -5.21 -19.07 -10.11
C ARG A 95 -5.89 -17.81 -9.55
N ILE A 96 -5.27 -17.13 -8.57
CA ILE A 96 -5.74 -15.83 -8.08
C ILE A 96 -5.76 -14.80 -9.21
N ALA A 97 -4.65 -14.72 -9.97
CA ALA A 97 -4.44 -13.73 -11.03
C ALA A 97 -5.40 -13.85 -12.21
N GLU A 98 -6.11 -14.98 -12.39
CA GLU A 98 -7.07 -15.17 -13.48
C GLU A 98 -8.20 -14.14 -13.45
N ARG A 99 -8.68 -13.76 -12.27
CA ARG A 99 -9.81 -12.84 -12.11
C ARG A 99 -9.57 -11.71 -11.10
N ASN A 100 -8.55 -11.83 -10.26
CA ASN A 100 -8.33 -10.91 -9.15
C ASN A 100 -7.05 -10.09 -9.35
N GLU A 101 -6.98 -8.97 -8.67
CA GLU A 101 -5.80 -8.12 -8.65
C GLU A 101 -4.77 -8.67 -7.65
N LEU A 102 -3.50 -8.58 -8.01
CA LEU A 102 -2.39 -8.92 -7.12
C LEU A 102 -1.70 -7.66 -6.60
N GLY A 103 -1.47 -7.64 -5.31
CA GLY A 103 -0.65 -6.68 -4.59
C GLY A 103 0.57 -7.37 -3.94
N ASN A 104 1.50 -6.56 -3.48
CA ASN A 104 2.72 -6.97 -2.79
C ASN A 104 2.52 -6.83 -1.27
N HIS A 105 2.95 -7.85 -0.48
CA HIS A 105 2.89 -7.86 0.99
C HIS A 105 4.26 -8.09 1.64
N GLY A 106 5.34 -7.63 0.98
CA GLY A 106 6.72 -7.91 1.39
C GLY A 106 7.16 -9.34 1.05
N TYR A 107 8.47 -9.60 1.09
CA TYR A 107 8.97 -10.94 0.78
C TYR A 107 8.95 -11.86 2.01
N LEU A 108 9.54 -11.41 3.13
CA LEU A 108 9.65 -12.14 4.41
C LEU A 108 8.61 -11.73 5.46
N HIS A 109 7.68 -10.82 5.13
CA HIS A 109 6.69 -10.31 6.07
C HIS A 109 7.33 -9.56 7.26
N LEU A 110 8.35 -8.74 7.01
CA LEU A 110 9.06 -7.98 8.04
C LEU A 110 8.25 -6.75 8.52
N ASP A 111 8.68 -6.20 9.66
CA ASP A 111 8.16 -4.93 10.20
C ASP A 111 8.82 -3.75 9.46
N HIS A 112 8.14 -3.23 8.44
CA HIS A 112 8.66 -2.23 7.51
C HIS A 112 8.99 -0.88 8.15
N ALA A 113 8.47 -0.57 9.32
CA ALA A 113 8.83 0.62 10.09
C ALA A 113 10.17 0.47 10.84
N LYS A 114 10.66 -0.77 11.00
CA LYS A 114 11.85 -1.08 11.80
C LYS A 114 13.07 -1.52 10.99
N ILE A 115 12.92 -1.68 9.69
CA ILE A 115 14.00 -2.05 8.79
C ILE A 115 14.49 -0.85 7.99
N SER A 116 15.75 -0.91 7.54
CA SER A 116 16.39 0.17 6.78
C SER A 116 15.75 0.36 5.40
N GLU A 117 16.03 1.49 4.75
CA GLU A 117 15.58 1.78 3.38
C GLU A 117 16.01 0.69 2.40
N ASN A 118 17.26 0.19 2.49
CA ASN A 118 17.73 -0.89 1.62
C ASN A 118 16.97 -2.19 1.84
N GLN A 119 16.70 -2.57 3.09
CA GLN A 119 15.91 -3.77 3.39
C GLN A 119 14.46 -3.61 2.93
N ASN A 120 13.85 -2.44 3.11
CA ASN A 120 12.53 -2.13 2.56
C ASN A 120 12.49 -2.32 1.04
N ARG A 121 13.52 -1.81 0.33
CA ARG A 121 13.65 -1.98 -1.12
C ARG A 121 13.77 -3.45 -1.52
N GLU A 122 14.61 -4.22 -0.84
CA GLU A 122 14.79 -5.65 -1.11
C GLU A 122 13.48 -6.42 -0.92
N GLU A 123 12.79 -6.24 0.20
CA GLU A 123 11.50 -6.86 0.51
C GLU A 123 10.45 -6.61 -0.60
N ILE A 124 10.31 -5.35 -1.01
CA ILE A 124 9.31 -4.96 -2.01
C ILE A 124 9.71 -5.42 -3.41
N VAL A 125 10.97 -5.23 -3.80
CA VAL A 125 11.45 -5.58 -5.16
C VAL A 125 11.48 -7.09 -5.38
N LEU A 126 11.98 -7.87 -4.42
CA LEU A 126 12.03 -9.33 -4.56
C LEU A 126 10.63 -9.93 -4.68
N CYS A 127 9.70 -9.49 -3.83
CA CYS A 127 8.32 -9.94 -3.90
C CYS A 127 7.66 -9.54 -5.23
N SER A 128 7.81 -8.29 -5.69
CA SER A 128 7.24 -7.83 -6.95
C SER A 128 7.77 -8.60 -8.15
N ARG A 129 9.10 -8.82 -8.23
CA ARG A 129 9.74 -9.60 -9.31
C ARG A 129 9.29 -11.06 -9.32
N LEU A 130 9.10 -11.66 -8.15
CA LEU A 130 8.59 -13.01 -8.05
C LEU A 130 7.15 -13.12 -8.59
N ILE A 131 6.26 -12.23 -8.17
CA ILE A 131 4.88 -12.18 -8.66
C ILE A 131 4.87 -11.95 -10.17
N GLU A 132 5.67 -11.02 -10.67
CA GLU A 132 5.83 -10.76 -12.11
C GLU A 132 6.32 -11.99 -12.88
N LYS A 133 7.32 -12.69 -12.35
CA LYS A 133 7.83 -13.94 -12.95
C LYS A 133 6.75 -15.02 -13.06
N ILE A 134 5.87 -15.12 -12.06
CA ILE A 134 4.81 -16.14 -12.03
C ILE A 134 3.64 -15.78 -12.95
N THR A 135 3.29 -14.48 -13.04
CA THR A 135 2.03 -14.03 -13.66
C THR A 135 2.21 -13.16 -14.92
N GLY A 136 3.44 -12.72 -15.20
CA GLY A 136 3.74 -11.79 -16.30
C GLY A 136 3.42 -10.32 -15.98
N LYS A 137 2.94 -10.00 -14.75
CA LYS A 137 2.54 -8.65 -14.38
C LYS A 137 3.07 -8.28 -12.99
N ALA A 138 3.82 -7.17 -12.92
CA ALA A 138 4.31 -6.64 -11.65
C ALA A 138 3.18 -5.94 -10.88
N PRO A 139 3.02 -6.18 -9.55
CA PRO A 139 2.06 -5.46 -8.72
C PRO A 139 2.46 -4.00 -8.56
N LYS A 140 1.47 -3.10 -8.54
CA LYS A 140 1.62 -1.66 -8.33
C LYS A 140 1.10 -1.19 -6.97
N LEU A 141 0.58 -2.11 -6.18
CA LEU A 141 0.02 -1.88 -4.85
C LEU A 141 0.84 -2.64 -3.81
N PHE A 142 1.12 -2.00 -2.70
CA PHE A 142 1.81 -2.59 -1.56
C PHE A 142 0.99 -2.39 -0.28
N ALA A 143 0.63 -3.48 0.39
CA ALA A 143 0.07 -3.44 1.73
C ALA A 143 1.18 -3.86 2.71
N PRO A 144 1.64 -2.97 3.62
CA PRO A 144 2.71 -3.31 4.53
C PRO A 144 2.28 -4.37 5.53
N PRO A 145 3.11 -5.40 5.81
CA PRO A 145 2.86 -6.36 6.87
C PRO A 145 2.48 -5.71 8.20
N SER A 146 1.43 -6.23 8.82
CA SER A 146 0.87 -5.71 10.09
C SER A 146 0.50 -4.22 10.08
N GLY A 147 0.34 -3.61 8.93
CA GLY A 147 0.10 -2.17 8.79
C GLY A 147 1.29 -1.30 9.20
N SER A 148 2.50 -1.86 9.22
CA SER A 148 3.71 -1.18 9.68
C SER A 148 4.21 -0.16 8.67
N ILE A 149 4.06 1.13 8.98
CA ILE A 149 4.45 2.26 8.12
C ILE A 149 5.67 2.97 8.70
N GLY A 150 6.68 3.20 7.87
CA GLY A 150 7.87 3.98 8.19
C GLY A 150 8.27 4.90 7.04
N ASN A 151 8.96 5.99 7.33
CA ASN A 151 9.38 6.96 6.32
C ASN A 151 10.28 6.35 5.24
N ASP A 152 11.16 5.43 5.60
CA ASP A 152 12.04 4.76 4.64
C ASP A 152 11.25 3.87 3.69
N MET A 153 10.23 3.18 4.19
CA MET A 153 9.32 2.38 3.36
C MET A 153 8.52 3.28 2.39
N LEU A 154 7.99 4.42 2.85
CA LEU A 154 7.25 5.36 2.00
C LEU A 154 8.13 5.89 0.86
N LYS A 155 9.37 6.34 1.16
CA LYS A 155 10.32 6.76 0.13
C LYS A 155 10.63 5.67 -0.89
N VAL A 156 10.77 4.43 -0.44
CA VAL A 156 11.03 3.30 -1.33
C VAL A 156 9.83 3.06 -2.24
N CYS A 157 8.61 3.08 -1.71
CA CYS A 157 7.40 2.90 -2.50
C CYS A 157 7.25 4.01 -3.57
N ASP A 158 7.48 5.27 -3.22
CA ASP A 158 7.48 6.38 -4.17
C ASP A 158 8.52 6.19 -5.28
N ASN A 159 9.76 5.85 -4.92
CA ASN A 159 10.84 5.60 -5.89
C ASN A 159 10.57 4.41 -6.82
N LEU A 160 9.71 3.48 -6.41
CA LEU A 160 9.32 2.29 -7.20
C LEU A 160 8.00 2.49 -7.95
N ASP A 161 7.35 3.64 -7.82
CA ASP A 161 6.00 3.90 -8.35
C ASP A 161 4.99 2.83 -7.89
N VAL A 162 4.99 2.56 -6.58
CA VAL A 162 4.11 1.60 -5.91
C VAL A 162 3.28 2.33 -4.86
N LYS A 163 1.97 2.21 -4.94
CA LYS A 163 1.05 2.86 -3.98
C LYS A 163 0.94 2.06 -2.69
N VAL A 164 1.05 2.74 -1.56
CA VAL A 164 0.87 2.12 -0.23
C VAL A 164 -0.61 2.06 0.10
N ILE A 165 -1.12 0.85 0.32
CA ILE A 165 -2.53 0.56 0.59
C ILE A 165 -2.69 0.12 2.04
N MET A 166 -3.59 0.78 2.71
CA MET A 166 -4.08 0.45 4.04
C MET A 166 -5.56 0.06 3.96
N TRP A 167 -6.27 0.10 5.06
CA TRP A 167 -7.69 -0.25 5.13
C TRP A 167 -8.44 0.70 6.05
N SER A 168 -9.72 0.88 5.79
CA SER A 168 -10.65 1.63 6.66
C SER A 168 -11.45 0.70 7.58
N LYS A 169 -11.55 -0.58 7.23
CA LYS A 169 -12.24 -1.63 8.01
C LYS A 169 -11.32 -2.83 8.19
N ASP A 170 -11.10 -3.24 9.44
CA ASP A 170 -10.35 -4.44 9.79
C ASP A 170 -11.31 -5.48 10.36
N THR A 171 -11.36 -6.65 9.74
CA THR A 171 -12.19 -7.76 10.24
C THR A 171 -11.60 -8.46 11.46
N ILE A 172 -10.28 -8.32 11.67
CA ILE A 172 -9.51 -8.96 12.75
C ILE A 172 -9.73 -10.50 12.76
N ASP A 173 -9.96 -11.06 11.58
CA ASP A 173 -10.22 -12.49 11.33
C ASP A 173 -9.02 -13.39 11.63
N TRP A 174 -7.82 -12.82 11.60
CA TRP A 174 -6.58 -13.50 11.97
C TRP A 174 -6.49 -13.83 13.47
N ARG A 175 -7.19 -13.06 14.32
CA ARG A 175 -7.20 -13.21 15.78
C ARG A 175 -8.48 -13.87 16.30
N ASP A 176 -9.63 -13.35 15.84
CA ASP A 176 -10.93 -13.71 16.41
C ASP A 176 -11.57 -14.79 15.54
N LYS A 177 -11.70 -15.99 16.11
CA LYS A 177 -12.20 -17.19 15.43
C LYS A 177 -13.73 -17.25 15.42
N ASP A 178 -14.38 -16.15 15.02
CA ASP A 178 -15.83 -15.98 15.01
C ASP A 178 -16.28 -15.36 13.67
N TYR A 179 -16.94 -16.15 12.84
CA TYR A 179 -17.38 -15.71 11.53
C TYR A 179 -18.49 -14.66 11.57
N GLU A 180 -19.35 -14.65 12.59
CA GLU A 180 -20.40 -13.63 12.75
C GLU A 180 -19.77 -12.27 13.09
N LEU A 181 -18.74 -12.27 13.94
CA LEU A 181 -17.99 -11.08 14.28
C LEU A 181 -17.21 -10.55 13.08
N VAL A 182 -16.62 -11.43 12.27
CA VAL A 182 -15.95 -11.06 10.99
C VAL A 182 -16.97 -10.40 10.06
N ALA A 183 -18.12 -11.02 9.83
CA ALA A 183 -19.18 -10.45 8.98
C ALA A 183 -19.68 -9.10 9.51
N LYS A 184 -19.90 -9.00 10.81
CA LYS A 184 -20.31 -7.74 11.47
C LYS A 184 -19.30 -6.63 11.27
N ARG A 185 -17.98 -6.89 11.45
CA ARG A 185 -16.93 -5.88 11.28
C ARG A 185 -16.79 -5.44 9.82
N ALA A 186 -16.94 -6.36 8.89
CA ALA A 186 -16.88 -6.05 7.46
C ALA A 186 -18.06 -5.20 6.99
N THR A 187 -19.20 -5.25 7.66
CA THR A 187 -20.46 -4.66 7.17
C THR A 187 -21.02 -3.52 8.04
N LYS A 188 -20.61 -3.46 9.31
CA LYS A 188 -21.08 -2.39 10.20
C LYS A 188 -20.61 -1.01 9.70
N ASP A 189 -21.56 -0.10 9.52
CA ASP A 189 -21.30 1.28 9.07
C ASP A 189 -20.44 1.33 7.79
N ILE A 190 -20.62 0.35 6.88
CA ILE A 190 -19.91 0.30 5.62
C ILE A 190 -20.37 1.44 4.70
N GLN A 191 -19.41 2.11 4.09
CA GLN A 191 -19.64 3.22 3.18
C GLN A 191 -18.97 2.98 1.83
N SER A 192 -19.48 3.66 0.81
CA SER A 192 -18.79 3.71 -0.47
C SER A 192 -17.36 4.23 -0.28
N GLY A 193 -16.42 3.58 -0.95
CA GLY A 193 -14.99 3.89 -0.87
C GLY A 193 -14.24 3.19 0.25
N ASP A 194 -14.91 2.45 1.14
CA ASP A 194 -14.21 1.68 2.17
C ASP A 194 -13.36 0.55 1.56
N MET A 195 -12.21 0.30 2.21
CA MET A 195 -11.34 -0.85 1.95
C MET A 195 -11.41 -1.78 3.16
N VAL A 196 -11.73 -3.04 2.94
CA VAL A 196 -11.99 -4.03 3.98
C VAL A 196 -10.90 -5.09 3.98
N LEU A 197 -10.10 -5.12 5.04
CA LEU A 197 -9.04 -6.11 5.23
C LEU A 197 -9.60 -7.42 5.73
N MET A 198 -9.16 -8.49 5.07
CA MET A 198 -9.40 -9.89 5.41
C MET A 198 -8.12 -10.72 5.24
N HIS A 199 -8.13 -11.94 5.80
CA HIS A 199 -7.13 -12.97 5.56
C HIS A 199 -7.83 -14.27 5.15
N PRO A 200 -7.18 -15.20 4.43
CA PRO A 200 -7.79 -16.46 4.02
C PRO A 200 -7.88 -17.43 5.20
N THR A 201 -8.84 -17.19 6.08
CA THR A 201 -9.15 -18.02 7.25
C THR A 201 -10.48 -18.76 7.06
N GLU A 202 -10.71 -19.81 7.88
CA GLU A 202 -12.00 -20.52 7.91
C GLU A 202 -13.16 -19.57 8.22
N HIS A 203 -12.92 -18.63 9.14
CA HIS A 203 -13.95 -17.69 9.60
C HIS A 203 -14.31 -16.67 8.52
N THR A 204 -13.32 -16.21 7.78
CA THR A 204 -13.51 -15.36 6.60
C THR A 204 -14.27 -16.08 5.51
N LEU A 205 -13.90 -17.33 5.20
CA LEU A 205 -14.63 -18.14 4.22
C LEU A 205 -16.11 -18.28 4.59
N LYS A 206 -16.41 -18.55 5.86
CA LYS A 206 -17.80 -18.68 6.35
C LYS A 206 -18.56 -17.34 6.35
N ALA A 207 -17.88 -16.23 6.64
CA ALA A 207 -18.47 -14.89 6.71
C ALA A 207 -18.73 -14.29 5.32
N LEU A 208 -17.89 -14.61 4.33
CA LEU A 208 -17.82 -13.93 3.03
C LEU A 208 -19.17 -13.90 2.27
N PRO A 209 -19.95 -14.99 2.18
CA PRO A 209 -21.28 -14.94 1.56
C PRO A 209 -22.21 -13.89 2.18
N THR A 210 -22.27 -13.85 3.51
CA THR A 210 -23.09 -12.88 4.26
C THR A 210 -22.61 -11.45 4.00
N VAL A 211 -21.30 -11.22 3.96
CA VAL A 211 -20.71 -9.89 3.66
C VAL A 211 -21.12 -9.43 2.27
N LEU A 212 -20.94 -10.27 1.25
CA LEU A 212 -21.28 -9.93 -0.14
C LEU A 212 -22.78 -9.68 -0.35
N GLU A 213 -23.63 -10.44 0.30
CA GLU A 213 -25.08 -10.21 0.27
C GLU A 213 -25.47 -8.89 0.93
N GLN A 214 -24.83 -8.53 2.04
CA GLN A 214 -25.08 -7.25 2.70
C GLN A 214 -24.60 -6.08 1.85
N TYR A 215 -23.45 -6.16 1.19
CA TYR A 215 -23.00 -5.13 0.25
C TYR A 215 -23.99 -4.96 -0.90
N LYS A 216 -24.45 -6.06 -1.50
CA LYS A 216 -25.46 -6.02 -2.55
C LYS A 216 -26.77 -5.36 -2.08
N LYS A 217 -27.26 -5.68 -0.86
CA LYS A 217 -28.45 -5.04 -0.26
C LYS A 217 -28.25 -3.55 0.00
N ALA A 218 -27.02 -3.13 0.33
CA ALA A 218 -26.66 -1.72 0.52
C ALA A 218 -26.40 -0.99 -0.82
N GLY A 219 -26.56 -1.64 -1.97
CA GLY A 219 -26.27 -1.05 -3.28
C GLY A 219 -24.78 -0.87 -3.57
N LEU A 220 -23.90 -1.55 -2.81
CA LEU A 220 -22.46 -1.48 -2.96
C LEU A 220 -21.93 -2.64 -3.82
N LYS A 221 -21.07 -2.32 -4.78
CA LYS A 221 -20.34 -3.29 -5.60
C LYS A 221 -18.95 -3.52 -4.98
N ALA A 222 -18.63 -4.78 -4.68
CA ALA A 222 -17.28 -5.14 -4.31
C ALA A 222 -16.38 -5.19 -5.57
N VAL A 223 -15.24 -4.51 -5.50
CA VAL A 223 -14.29 -4.33 -6.60
C VAL A 223 -12.85 -4.52 -6.11
N THR A 224 -11.87 -4.49 -7.02
CA THR A 224 -10.45 -4.49 -6.64
C THR A 224 -10.05 -3.13 -6.04
N VAL A 225 -8.95 -3.11 -5.27
CA VAL A 225 -8.39 -1.86 -4.74
C VAL A 225 -7.99 -0.92 -5.88
N GLY A 226 -7.33 -1.46 -6.93
CA GLY A 226 -6.95 -0.68 -8.10
C GLY A 226 -8.14 -0.02 -8.80
N GLU A 227 -9.27 -0.75 -8.95
CA GLU A 227 -10.51 -0.17 -9.49
C GLU A 227 -11.10 0.90 -8.56
N LEU A 228 -11.07 0.66 -7.24
CA LEU A 228 -11.60 1.62 -6.26
C LEU A 228 -10.84 2.94 -6.27
N ILE A 229 -9.50 2.90 -6.40
CA ILE A 229 -8.65 4.10 -6.37
C ILE A 229 -8.39 4.71 -7.75
N ALA A 230 -8.94 4.12 -8.82
CA ALA A 230 -8.81 4.67 -10.16
C ALA A 230 -9.39 6.09 -10.22
N GLY A 231 -8.58 7.04 -10.71
CA GLY A 231 -8.98 8.46 -10.80
C GLY A 231 -8.80 9.27 -9.51
N MET A 232 -8.26 8.68 -8.43
CA MET A 232 -7.77 9.49 -7.31
C MET A 232 -6.57 10.30 -7.77
N GLU A 233 -6.66 11.63 -7.68
CA GLU A 233 -5.49 12.48 -7.81
C GLU A 233 -4.54 12.19 -6.64
N THR A 234 -3.30 11.83 -6.94
CA THR A 234 -2.24 11.70 -5.93
C THR A 234 -1.88 13.12 -5.50
N ILE A 235 -2.30 13.53 -4.31
CA ILE A 235 -1.95 14.82 -3.70
C ILE A 235 -0.53 14.73 -3.13
#